data_588ab6c224682d56f10c7e50ccc1f491
#
_entry.id   588ab6c224682d56f10c7e50ccc1f491
#
_cell.length_a   1.000
_cell.length_b   1.000
_cell.length_c   1.000
_cell.angle_alpha   90.00
_cell.angle_beta   90.00
_cell.angle_gamma   90.00
#
_symmetry.space_group_name_H-M   'P 1'
#
loop_
_entity.id
_entity.type
_entity.pdbx_description
1 polymer ?
#
loop_
_entity_poly.entity_id
_entity_poly.type
_entity_poly.pdbx_seq_one_letter_code
_entity_poly.pdbx_strand_id
1 'polypeptide(L)'
;PRYLSTLKEGFERDPKFPFFFPRLVEYYSQENQLDSALAVADKALAIAPDNDIYLFTKGTVLLNMGDFKQCIEVSKKALAMNDSLAGAYYNIGLAYFNQAVEMDKNSQQSRKTHQEIDGLYKSAMPYLQKYRTMAPDMQEQWALPLYTIYLNLNMGKEFDEIDKLLNQKKK
;
A
#
# COMPACT_ATOMS: atom_id res chain seq x y z
N PRO A 1 22.23 5.06 -17.22
CA PRO A 1 21.86 6.24 -18.03
C PRO A 1 21.07 5.89 -19.29
N ARG A 2 21.59 4.96 -20.15
CA ARG A 2 20.94 4.62 -21.43
C ARG A 2 19.58 3.93 -21.28
N TYR A 3 19.45 3.04 -20.31
CA TYR A 3 18.18 2.33 -20.02
C TYR A 3 17.06 3.31 -19.63
N LEU A 4 17.34 4.26 -18.73
CA LEU A 4 16.37 5.25 -18.31
C LEU A 4 15.92 6.18 -19.45
N SER A 5 16.87 6.65 -20.31
CA SER A 5 16.50 7.48 -21.46
C SER A 5 15.58 6.73 -22.42
N THR A 6 15.87 5.46 -22.70
CA THR A 6 15.03 4.61 -23.55
C THR A 6 13.62 4.44 -22.98
N LEU A 7 13.49 4.23 -21.65
CA LEU A 7 12.18 4.13 -21.00
C LEU A 7 11.39 5.44 -21.09
N LYS A 8 12.06 6.59 -20.86
CA LYS A 8 11.44 7.91 -20.98
C LYS A 8 10.95 8.19 -22.38
N GLU A 9 11.81 8.01 -23.37
CA GLU A 9 11.46 8.21 -24.79
C GLU A 9 10.32 7.30 -25.23
N GLY A 10 10.35 6.04 -24.81
CA GLY A 10 9.27 5.09 -25.07
C GLY A 10 7.94 5.49 -24.47
N PHE A 11 7.95 5.93 -23.19
CA PHE A 11 6.75 6.41 -22.51
C PHE A 11 6.23 7.72 -23.12
N GLU A 12 7.09 8.63 -23.56
CA GLU A 12 6.68 9.87 -24.23
C GLU A 12 6.09 9.61 -25.60
N ARG A 13 6.63 8.65 -26.36
CA ARG A 13 6.16 8.29 -27.69
C ARG A 13 4.82 7.55 -27.65
N ASP A 14 4.66 6.61 -26.74
CA ASP A 14 3.42 5.84 -26.54
C ASP A 14 3.13 5.62 -25.04
N PRO A 15 2.49 6.61 -24.38
CA PRO A 15 2.19 6.53 -22.95
C PRO A 15 1.21 5.40 -22.59
N LYS A 16 0.42 4.91 -23.55
CA LYS A 16 -0.55 3.82 -23.34
C LYS A 16 0.07 2.43 -23.50
N PHE A 17 1.27 2.35 -24.05
CA PHE A 17 1.94 1.06 -24.17
C PHE A 17 2.34 0.52 -22.80
N PRO A 18 1.84 -0.67 -22.39
CA PRO A 18 1.87 -1.13 -21.00
C PRO A 18 3.29 -1.48 -20.49
N PHE A 19 4.29 -1.43 -21.36
CA PHE A 19 5.67 -1.78 -21.02
C PHE A 19 6.42 -0.67 -20.27
N PHE A 20 6.28 0.59 -20.70
CA PHE A 20 7.16 1.68 -20.23
C PHE A 20 6.78 2.22 -18.86
N PHE A 21 5.49 2.43 -18.60
CA PHE A 21 5.00 3.02 -17.38
C PHE A 21 5.45 2.27 -16.11
N PRO A 22 5.18 0.96 -15.96
CA PRO A 22 5.53 0.25 -14.73
C PRO A 22 7.05 0.22 -14.51
N ARG A 23 7.84 0.12 -15.56
CA ARG A 23 9.31 0.10 -15.47
C ARG A 23 9.92 1.43 -15.11
N LEU A 24 9.31 2.54 -15.56
CA LEU A 24 9.75 3.87 -15.15
C LEU A 24 9.45 4.10 -13.66
N VAL A 25 8.26 3.75 -13.21
CA VAL A 25 7.89 3.88 -11.80
C VAL A 25 8.76 2.98 -10.92
N GLU A 26 8.99 1.74 -11.34
CA GLU A 26 9.87 0.80 -10.64
C GLU A 26 11.30 1.33 -10.55
N TYR A 27 11.87 1.81 -11.66
CA TYR A 27 13.21 2.39 -11.70
C TYR A 27 13.35 3.55 -10.71
N TYR A 28 12.43 4.52 -10.76
CA TYR A 28 12.47 5.66 -9.85
C TYR A 28 12.26 5.26 -8.38
N SER A 29 11.42 4.26 -8.13
CA SER A 29 11.19 3.76 -6.77
C SER A 29 12.42 3.05 -6.20
N GLN A 30 13.12 2.25 -7.01
CA GLN A 30 14.38 1.58 -6.62
C GLN A 30 15.50 2.58 -6.34
N GLU A 31 15.56 3.68 -7.12
CA GLU A 31 16.52 4.77 -6.93
C GLU A 31 16.10 5.75 -5.80
N ASN A 32 15.03 5.44 -5.07
CA ASN A 32 14.43 6.32 -4.04
C ASN A 32 14.05 7.72 -4.56
N GLN A 33 13.76 7.84 -5.85
CA GLN A 33 13.30 9.07 -6.52
C GLN A 33 11.77 9.10 -6.58
N LEU A 34 11.11 9.08 -5.42
CA LEU A 34 9.66 8.90 -5.31
C LEU A 34 8.88 10.06 -5.96
N ASP A 35 9.39 11.29 -5.90
CA ASP A 35 8.78 12.44 -6.60
C ASP A 35 8.76 12.23 -8.12
N SER A 36 9.82 11.67 -8.69
CA SER A 36 9.87 11.34 -10.12
C SER A 36 8.92 10.20 -10.48
N ALA A 37 8.80 9.18 -9.61
CA ALA A 37 7.84 8.11 -9.77
C ALA A 37 6.40 8.63 -9.74
N LEU A 38 6.09 9.54 -8.80
CA LEU A 38 4.78 10.19 -8.70
C LEU A 38 4.46 11.04 -9.94
N ALA A 39 5.43 11.81 -10.44
CA ALA A 39 5.25 12.62 -11.65
C ALA A 39 4.94 11.77 -12.90
N VAL A 40 5.57 10.59 -13.03
CA VAL A 40 5.25 9.63 -14.10
C VAL A 40 3.83 9.09 -13.95
N ALA A 41 3.40 8.75 -12.73
CA ALA A 41 2.04 8.28 -12.46
C ALA A 41 0.99 9.36 -12.77
N ASP A 42 1.25 10.62 -12.39
CA ASP A 42 0.37 11.75 -12.67
C ASP A 42 0.26 12.02 -14.18
N LYS A 43 1.37 11.95 -14.91
CA LYS A 43 1.37 12.08 -16.38
C LYS A 43 0.56 10.97 -17.04
N ALA A 44 0.69 9.74 -16.58
CA ALA A 44 -0.08 8.60 -17.08
C ALA A 44 -1.60 8.77 -16.81
N LEU A 45 -1.96 9.21 -15.59
CA LEU A 45 -3.35 9.46 -15.21
C LEU A 45 -3.97 10.68 -15.92
N ALA A 46 -3.17 11.66 -16.31
CA ALA A 46 -3.66 12.78 -17.15
C ALA A 46 -4.11 12.29 -18.53
N ILE A 47 -3.52 11.20 -19.04
CA ILE A 47 -3.87 10.59 -20.33
C ILE A 47 -5.01 9.59 -20.20
N ALA A 48 -5.03 8.81 -19.09
CA ALA A 48 -6.01 7.78 -18.80
C ALA A 48 -6.44 7.86 -17.33
N PRO A 49 -7.33 8.78 -16.95
CA PRO A 49 -7.69 9.03 -15.56
C PRO A 49 -8.42 7.89 -14.87
N ASP A 50 -9.09 7.02 -15.63
CA ASP A 50 -9.83 5.86 -15.12
C ASP A 50 -9.07 4.54 -15.28
N ASN A 51 -7.74 4.61 -15.43
CA ASN A 51 -6.93 3.40 -15.51
C ASN A 51 -6.63 2.89 -14.08
N ASP A 52 -7.19 1.73 -13.74
CA ASP A 52 -7.09 1.09 -12.43
C ASP A 52 -5.62 0.77 -12.03
N ILE A 53 -4.80 0.33 -12.99
CA ILE A 53 -3.38 0.03 -12.76
C ILE A 53 -2.58 1.31 -12.48
N TYR A 54 -2.87 2.41 -13.19
CA TYR A 54 -2.19 3.68 -12.95
C TYR A 54 -2.57 4.26 -11.58
N LEU A 55 -3.85 4.16 -11.20
CA LEU A 55 -4.32 4.56 -9.87
C LEU A 55 -3.68 3.69 -8.77
N PHE A 56 -3.67 2.37 -8.94
CA PHE A 56 -3.02 1.45 -8.02
C PHE A 56 -1.52 1.77 -7.86
N THR A 57 -0.81 1.96 -8.98
CA THR A 57 0.62 2.27 -8.97
C THR A 57 0.90 3.60 -8.28
N LYS A 58 0.08 4.65 -8.53
CA LYS A 58 0.17 5.91 -7.81
C LYS A 58 -0.04 5.72 -6.31
N GLY A 59 -1.01 4.90 -5.91
CA GLY A 59 -1.26 4.56 -4.51
C GLY A 59 -0.02 3.92 -3.84
N THR A 60 0.67 3.03 -4.54
CA THR A 60 1.90 2.39 -4.04
C THR A 60 3.04 3.41 -3.87
N VAL A 61 3.21 4.33 -4.82
CA VAL A 61 4.21 5.40 -4.70
C VAL A 61 3.91 6.30 -3.51
N LEU A 62 2.64 6.72 -3.34
CA LEU A 62 2.21 7.55 -2.22
C LEU A 62 2.37 6.86 -0.87
N LEU A 63 2.13 5.54 -0.80
CA LEU A 63 2.40 4.73 0.39
C LEU A 63 3.89 4.79 0.77
N ASN A 64 4.77 4.62 -0.21
CA ASN A 64 6.23 4.67 -0.01
C ASN A 64 6.72 6.09 0.37
N MET A 65 6.02 7.14 -0.06
CA MET A 65 6.28 8.52 0.34
C MET A 65 5.77 8.85 1.76
N GLY A 66 4.92 8.00 2.34
CA GLY A 66 4.25 8.27 3.60
C GLY A 66 3.03 9.19 3.48
N ASP A 67 2.58 9.50 2.26
CA ASP A 67 1.32 10.22 2.06
C ASP A 67 0.13 9.26 2.12
N PHE A 68 -0.15 8.80 3.34
CA PHE A 68 -1.16 7.77 3.59
C PHE A 68 -2.57 8.22 3.20
N LYS A 69 -2.88 9.49 3.38
CA LYS A 69 -4.21 10.02 3.04
C LYS A 69 -4.47 9.93 1.54
N GLN A 70 -3.57 10.45 0.73
CA GLN A 70 -3.70 10.36 -0.72
C GLN A 70 -3.60 8.91 -1.22
N CYS A 71 -2.75 8.08 -0.62
CA CYS A 71 -2.66 6.65 -0.91
C CYS A 71 -4.03 5.96 -0.77
N ILE A 72 -4.74 6.20 0.34
CA ILE A 72 -6.07 5.63 0.59
C ILE A 72 -7.07 6.10 -0.45
N GLU A 73 -7.09 7.41 -0.77
CA GLU A 73 -8.02 7.97 -1.75
C GLU A 73 -7.85 7.35 -3.15
N VAL A 74 -6.63 7.34 -3.67
CA VAL A 74 -6.38 6.83 -5.03
C VAL A 74 -6.54 5.33 -5.12
N SER A 75 -6.16 4.58 -4.06
CA SER A 75 -6.35 3.13 -4.01
C SER A 75 -7.81 2.74 -3.93
N LYS A 76 -8.65 3.51 -3.24
CA LYS A 76 -10.11 3.31 -3.26
C LYS A 76 -10.70 3.58 -4.64
N LYS A 77 -10.21 4.59 -5.37
CA LYS A 77 -10.61 4.82 -6.76
C LYS A 77 -10.21 3.64 -7.65
N ALA A 78 -9.01 3.08 -7.49
CA ALA A 78 -8.59 1.89 -8.21
C ALA A 78 -9.51 0.69 -7.94
N LEU A 79 -9.90 0.45 -6.68
CA LEU A 79 -10.82 -0.61 -6.31
C LEU A 79 -12.25 -0.40 -6.84
N ALA A 80 -12.69 0.84 -7.00
CA ALA A 80 -13.98 1.14 -7.62
C ALA A 80 -14.00 0.79 -9.11
N MET A 81 -12.83 0.81 -9.79
CA MET A 81 -12.68 0.37 -11.19
C MET A 81 -12.49 -1.15 -11.27
N ASN A 82 -11.71 -1.72 -10.35
CA ASN A 82 -11.35 -3.13 -10.36
C ASN A 82 -11.14 -3.64 -8.92
N ASP A 83 -12.14 -4.31 -8.38
CA ASP A 83 -12.13 -4.88 -7.04
C ASP A 83 -11.25 -6.14 -6.87
N SER A 84 -10.70 -6.64 -7.96
CA SER A 84 -9.76 -7.77 -7.95
C SER A 84 -8.29 -7.38 -7.73
N LEU A 85 -8.00 -6.08 -7.58
CA LEU A 85 -6.65 -5.58 -7.31
C LEU A 85 -6.23 -5.83 -5.86
N ALA A 86 -5.67 -7.01 -5.58
CA ALA A 86 -5.20 -7.37 -4.24
C ALA A 86 -4.24 -6.33 -3.64
N GLY A 87 -3.29 -5.82 -4.43
CA GLY A 87 -2.34 -4.79 -3.99
C GLY A 87 -2.98 -3.48 -3.55
N ALA A 88 -4.15 -3.11 -4.09
CA ALA A 88 -4.86 -1.92 -3.66
C ALA A 88 -5.48 -2.08 -2.25
N TYR A 89 -5.97 -3.26 -1.91
CA TYR A 89 -6.36 -3.58 -0.52
C TYR A 89 -5.17 -3.50 0.42
N TYR A 90 -4.03 -4.05 0.01
CA TYR A 90 -2.78 -3.94 0.78
C TYR A 90 -2.38 -2.49 1.02
N ASN A 91 -2.35 -1.66 -0.02
CA ASN A 91 -2.00 -0.25 0.08
C ASN A 91 -2.89 0.50 1.08
N ILE A 92 -4.21 0.31 1.02
CA ILE A 92 -5.15 0.96 1.95
C ILE A 92 -4.94 0.46 3.38
N GLY A 93 -4.87 -0.86 3.54
CA GLY A 93 -4.67 -1.47 4.85
C GLY A 93 -3.37 -1.02 5.50
N LEU A 94 -2.28 -1.05 4.74
CA LEU A 94 -0.96 -0.62 5.24
C LEU A 94 -0.88 0.88 5.49
N ALA A 95 -1.57 1.71 4.70
CA ALA A 95 -1.64 3.15 4.93
C ALA A 95 -2.33 3.49 6.26
N TYR A 96 -3.47 2.87 6.57
CA TYR A 96 -4.12 3.03 7.88
C TYR A 96 -3.25 2.48 9.02
N PHE A 97 -2.63 1.31 8.82
CA PHE A 97 -1.74 0.69 9.79
C PHE A 97 -0.55 1.60 10.12
N ASN A 98 0.13 2.14 9.11
CA ASN A 98 1.27 3.01 9.29
C ASN A 98 0.89 4.33 9.97
N GLN A 99 -0.27 4.91 9.67
CA GLN A 99 -0.80 6.07 10.41
C GLN A 99 -0.95 5.77 11.90
N ALA A 100 -1.48 4.59 12.25
CA ALA A 100 -1.62 4.17 13.65
C ALA A 100 -0.24 4.05 14.32
N VAL A 101 0.72 3.39 13.65
CA VAL A 101 2.09 3.22 14.16
C VAL A 101 2.80 4.55 14.34
N GLU A 102 2.67 5.48 13.39
CA GLU A 102 3.28 6.82 13.51
C GLU A 102 2.64 7.64 14.63
N MET A 103 1.33 7.56 14.77
CA MET A 103 0.62 8.24 15.86
C MET A 103 1.04 7.69 17.22
N ASP A 104 1.18 6.37 17.36
CA ASP A 104 1.63 5.72 18.59
C ASP A 104 3.04 6.15 19.00
N LYS A 105 3.96 6.23 18.04
CA LYS A 105 5.34 6.68 18.28
C LYS A 105 5.45 8.14 18.71
N ASN A 106 4.58 9.00 18.17
CA ASN A 106 4.68 10.45 18.32
C ASN A 106 3.78 11.04 19.41
N SER A 107 2.91 10.23 20.00
CA SER A 107 1.91 10.72 20.95
C SER A 107 2.37 10.64 22.40
N GLN A 108 2.10 11.71 23.16
CA GLN A 108 1.93 11.59 24.59
C GLN A 108 0.64 10.81 24.83
N GLN A 109 0.72 9.69 25.54
CA GLN A 109 -0.36 8.72 25.74
C GLN A 109 -1.58 9.34 26.45
N SER A 110 -2.48 9.95 25.70
CA SER A 110 -3.80 10.35 26.18
C SER A 110 -4.82 9.28 25.81
N ARG A 111 -5.91 9.19 26.60
CA ARG A 111 -7.04 8.28 26.30
C ARG A 111 -7.64 8.54 24.90
N LYS A 112 -7.70 9.81 24.49
CA LYS A 112 -8.19 10.21 23.16
C LYS A 112 -7.29 9.66 22.05
N THR A 113 -5.98 9.76 22.23
CA THR A 113 -4.99 9.25 21.26
C THR A 113 -5.10 7.74 21.09
N HIS A 114 -5.28 6.98 22.19
CA HIS A 114 -5.49 5.53 22.08
C HIS A 114 -6.75 5.18 21.30
N GLN A 115 -7.85 5.92 21.49
CA GLN A 115 -9.08 5.70 20.73
C GLN A 115 -8.90 5.98 19.24
N GLU A 116 -8.12 7.00 18.87
CA GLU A 116 -7.79 7.31 17.48
C GLU A 116 -6.92 6.23 16.85
N ILE A 117 -5.90 5.74 17.55
CA ILE A 117 -5.03 4.62 17.12
C ILE A 117 -5.87 3.35 16.91
N ASP A 118 -6.73 2.98 17.86
CA ASP A 118 -7.64 1.85 17.75
C ASP A 118 -8.58 1.99 16.53
N GLY A 119 -9.06 3.20 16.27
CA GLY A 119 -9.87 3.52 15.10
C GLY A 119 -9.12 3.27 13.79
N LEU A 120 -7.86 3.65 13.72
CA LEU A 120 -7.00 3.40 12.56
C LEU A 120 -6.74 1.90 12.36
N TYR A 121 -6.44 1.15 13.43
CA TYR A 121 -6.29 -0.31 13.35
C TYR A 121 -7.57 -1.01 12.91
N LYS A 122 -8.73 -0.59 13.43
CA LYS A 122 -10.04 -1.09 12.98
C LYS A 122 -10.31 -0.79 11.51
N SER A 123 -9.84 0.36 11.01
CA SER A 123 -9.94 0.71 9.59
C SER A 123 -8.99 -0.09 8.71
N ALA A 124 -7.78 -0.39 9.18
CA ALA A 124 -6.79 -1.18 8.45
C ALA A 124 -7.20 -2.65 8.31
N MET A 125 -7.78 -3.22 9.36
CA MET A 125 -8.03 -4.64 9.52
C MET A 125 -8.79 -5.29 8.34
N PRO A 126 -9.97 -4.80 7.90
CA PRO A 126 -10.74 -5.46 6.84
C PRO A 126 -9.98 -5.48 5.50
N TYR A 127 -9.19 -4.46 5.20
CA TYR A 127 -8.39 -4.41 3.97
C TYR A 127 -7.25 -5.43 4.01
N LEU A 128 -6.53 -5.55 5.12
CA LEU A 128 -5.46 -6.54 5.28
C LEU A 128 -6.00 -7.98 5.35
N GLN A 129 -7.16 -8.20 5.96
CA GLN A 129 -7.85 -9.50 5.94
C GLN A 129 -8.27 -9.88 4.52
N LYS A 130 -8.80 -8.93 3.74
CA LYS A 130 -9.15 -9.14 2.34
C LYS A 130 -7.90 -9.47 1.51
N TYR A 131 -6.82 -8.71 1.71
CA TYR A 131 -5.53 -8.98 1.06
C TYR A 131 -5.00 -10.38 1.39
N ARG A 132 -5.00 -10.79 2.67
CA ARG A 132 -4.64 -12.16 3.11
C ARG A 132 -5.45 -13.23 2.36
N THR A 133 -6.74 -13.00 2.15
CA THR A 133 -7.61 -13.94 1.43
C THR A 133 -7.26 -14.04 -0.05
N MET A 134 -6.89 -12.91 -0.67
CA MET A 134 -6.57 -12.83 -2.10
C MET A 134 -5.13 -13.28 -2.42
N ALA A 135 -4.20 -13.08 -1.49
CA ALA A 135 -2.77 -13.39 -1.62
C ALA A 135 -2.24 -14.12 -0.37
N PRO A 136 -2.73 -15.34 -0.09
CA PRO A 136 -2.37 -16.07 1.13
C PRO A 136 -0.89 -16.45 1.21
N ASP A 137 -0.23 -16.64 0.08
CA ASP A 137 1.20 -16.92 -0.06
C ASP A 137 2.10 -15.72 0.25
N MET A 138 1.56 -14.50 0.21
CA MET A 138 2.29 -13.26 0.55
C MET A 138 2.33 -13.01 2.08
N GLN A 139 2.55 -14.07 2.87
CA GLN A 139 2.49 -14.03 4.33
C GLN A 139 3.39 -12.96 4.95
N GLU A 140 4.56 -12.70 4.37
CA GLU A 140 5.51 -11.69 4.84
C GLU A 140 4.93 -10.26 4.83
N GLN A 141 3.95 -10.01 3.97
CA GLN A 141 3.33 -8.68 3.84
C GLN A 141 2.16 -8.49 4.82
N TRP A 142 1.32 -9.50 5.04
CA TRP A 142 0.11 -9.35 5.83
C TRP A 142 0.21 -9.85 7.28
N ALA A 143 1.12 -10.79 7.58
CA ALA A 143 1.11 -11.44 8.89
C ALA A 143 1.49 -10.50 10.03
N LEU A 144 2.59 -9.75 9.91
CA LEU A 144 3.03 -8.83 10.96
C LEU A 144 2.05 -7.67 11.20
N PRO A 145 1.52 -6.99 10.17
CA PRO A 145 0.48 -5.99 10.38
C PRO A 145 -0.77 -6.54 11.07
N LEU A 146 -1.30 -7.69 10.64
CA LEU A 146 -2.47 -8.30 11.29
C LEU A 146 -2.18 -8.76 12.72
N TYR A 147 -1.01 -9.34 12.97
CA TYR A 147 -0.56 -9.67 14.33
C TYR A 147 -0.61 -8.45 15.26
N THR A 148 -0.04 -7.34 14.81
CA THR A 148 -0.01 -6.09 15.58
C THR A 148 -1.42 -5.54 15.82
N ILE A 149 -2.27 -5.55 14.80
CA ILE A 149 -3.68 -5.10 14.91
C ILE A 149 -4.42 -5.95 15.92
N TYR A 150 -4.36 -7.28 15.81
CA TYR A 150 -5.08 -8.18 16.71
C TYR A 150 -4.61 -8.07 18.15
N LEU A 151 -3.29 -7.88 18.36
CA LEU A 151 -2.73 -7.63 19.68
C LEU A 151 -3.29 -6.34 20.30
N ASN A 152 -3.24 -5.24 19.58
CA ASN A 152 -3.70 -3.92 20.07
C ASN A 152 -5.22 -3.86 20.30
N LEU A 153 -6.00 -4.57 19.49
CA LEU A 153 -7.45 -4.64 19.61
C LEU A 153 -7.95 -5.75 20.56
N ASN A 154 -7.04 -6.46 21.26
CA ASN A 154 -7.33 -7.58 22.17
C ASN A 154 -8.16 -8.70 21.51
N MET A 155 -7.86 -9.04 20.26
CA MET A 155 -8.53 -10.09 19.48
C MET A 155 -7.81 -11.43 19.67
N GLY A 156 -8.01 -12.08 20.81
CA GLY A 156 -7.23 -13.23 21.25
C GLY A 156 -7.21 -14.42 20.29
N LYS A 157 -8.35 -14.79 19.68
CA LYS A 157 -8.42 -15.92 18.74
C LYS A 157 -7.62 -15.68 17.47
N GLU A 158 -7.84 -14.52 16.86
CA GLU A 158 -7.17 -14.10 15.62
C GLU A 158 -5.67 -13.90 15.85
N PHE A 159 -5.32 -13.35 17.01
CA PHE A 159 -3.94 -13.22 17.47
C PHE A 159 -3.25 -14.61 17.58
N ASP A 160 -3.85 -15.56 18.28
CA ASP A 160 -3.30 -16.92 18.47
C ASP A 160 -3.09 -17.64 17.13
N GLU A 161 -3.99 -17.44 16.17
CA GLU A 161 -3.87 -18.01 14.83
C GLU A 161 -2.61 -17.48 14.10
N ILE A 162 -2.43 -16.16 14.07
CA ILE A 162 -1.29 -15.54 13.42
C ILE A 162 0.01 -15.87 14.16
N ASP A 163 0.00 -15.86 15.49
CA ASP A 163 1.17 -16.18 16.31
C ASP A 163 1.69 -17.61 16.02
N LYS A 164 0.78 -18.57 15.90
CA LYS A 164 1.15 -19.94 15.49
C LYS A 164 1.79 -19.99 14.11
N LEU A 165 1.25 -19.26 13.14
CA LEU A 165 1.80 -19.20 11.78
C LEU A 165 3.21 -18.61 11.75
N LEU A 166 3.46 -17.54 12.53
CA LEU A 166 4.78 -16.90 12.61
C LEU A 166 5.81 -17.78 13.32
N ASN A 167 5.39 -18.53 14.33
CA ASN A 167 6.29 -19.40 15.12
C ASN A 167 6.61 -20.73 14.43
N GLN A 168 5.77 -21.23 13.52
CA GLN A 168 6.04 -22.46 12.76
C GLN A 168 7.20 -22.32 11.78
N LYS A 169 7.50 -21.10 11.28
CA LYS A 169 8.63 -20.83 10.38
C LYS A 169 9.99 -20.73 11.08
N LYS A 170 10.04 -20.77 12.42
CA LYS A 170 11.29 -20.68 13.20
C LYS A 170 11.88 -22.07 13.54
N LYS A 171 11.25 -23.14 13.12
CA LYS A 171 11.73 -24.52 13.22
C LYS A 171 12.18 -25.06 11.87
#